data_2c03fa8503193d1467722d974d84c439
#
_entry.id   2c03fa8503193d1467722d974d84c439
#
_cell.length_a   1.000
_cell.length_b   1.000
_cell.length_c   1.000
_cell.angle_alpha   90.00
_cell.angle_beta   90.00
_cell.angle_gamma   90.00
#
_symmetry.space_group_name_H-M   'P 1'
#
loop_
_entity.id
_entity.type
_entity.pdbx_description
1 polymer ?
#
loop_
_entity_poly.entity_id
_entity_poly.type
_entity_poly.pdbx_seq_one_letter_code
_entity_poly.pdbx_strand_id
1 'polypeptide(L)' 'GIGGGQLPVGFGSTAYDVSVRAPYWGSRSELIEILELARRGQIKVEVETFSLDEAPRAYQLLHDGKIRGRAVVVPNA' A
#
# COMPACT_ATOMS: atom_id res chain seq x y z
N GLY A 1 0.60 -4.25 -4.39
CA GLY A 1 -0.45 -4.62 -5.33
C GLY A 1 -0.52 -6.11 -5.60
N ILE A 2 -1.60 -6.53 -6.22
CA ILE A 2 -1.80 -7.93 -6.59
C ILE A 2 -1.37 -8.11 -8.03
N GLY A 3 -0.06 -8.24 -8.25
CA GLY A 3 0.50 -8.29 -9.59
C GLY A 3 0.85 -9.68 -10.12
N GLY A 4 0.68 -10.71 -9.32
CA GLY A 4 0.98 -12.08 -9.72
C GLY A 4 2.48 -12.40 -9.85
N GLY A 5 3.34 -11.52 -9.33
CA GLY A 5 4.76 -11.78 -9.31
C GLY A 5 5.13 -12.94 -8.41
N GLN A 6 6.28 -13.56 -8.67
CA GLN A 6 6.76 -14.68 -7.90
C GLN A 6 8.20 -14.45 -7.44
N LEU A 7 8.51 -14.95 -6.26
CA LEU A 7 9.84 -14.88 -5.68
C LEU A 7 10.30 -16.32 -5.34
N PRO A 8 11.45 -16.77 -5.85
CA PRO A 8 11.96 -18.08 -5.46
C PRO A 8 12.46 -18.04 -4.01
N VAL A 9 12.01 -19.00 -3.21
CA VAL A 9 12.38 -19.11 -1.80
C VAL A 9 12.91 -20.53 -1.56
N GLY A 10 14.11 -20.63 -0.99
CA GLY A 10 14.69 -21.92 -0.66
C GLY A 10 16.19 -21.86 -0.51
N PHE A 11 16.80 -23.02 -0.32
CA PHE A 11 18.23 -23.13 -0.15
C PHE A 11 18.95 -22.68 -1.44
N GLY A 12 19.84 -21.72 -1.30
CA GLY A 12 20.62 -21.18 -2.43
C GLY A 12 19.97 -19.99 -3.11
N SER A 13 18.66 -19.70 -2.90
CA SER A 13 17.98 -18.55 -3.49
C SER A 13 17.66 -17.46 -2.48
N THR A 14 17.63 -17.80 -1.19
CA THR A 14 17.44 -16.83 -0.10
C THR A 14 18.59 -16.96 0.90
N ALA A 15 18.83 -15.89 1.68
CA ALA A 15 19.81 -15.94 2.76
C ALA A 15 19.40 -16.96 3.82
N TYR A 16 20.38 -17.48 4.56
CA TYR A 16 20.10 -18.43 5.63
C TYR A 16 19.34 -17.76 6.77
N ASP A 17 18.48 -18.51 7.42
CA ASP A 17 17.68 -18.07 8.56
C ASP A 17 16.73 -16.89 8.26
N VAL A 18 16.43 -16.66 6.99
CA VAL A 18 15.44 -15.67 6.56
C VAL A 18 14.04 -16.27 6.67
N SER A 19 13.12 -15.49 7.19
CA SER A 19 11.69 -15.84 7.22
C SER A 19 10.94 -15.08 6.12
N VAL A 20 10.07 -15.78 5.42
CA VAL A 20 9.19 -15.18 4.42
C VAL A 20 7.74 -15.38 4.87
N ARG A 21 6.99 -14.29 4.89
CA ARG A 21 5.58 -14.31 5.30
C ARG A 21 4.73 -13.59 4.28
N ALA A 22 3.52 -14.10 4.06
CA ALA A 22 2.53 -13.45 3.21
C ALA A 22 1.44 -12.85 4.11
N PRO A 23 1.57 -11.57 4.49
CA PRO A 23 0.52 -10.93 5.29
C PRO A 23 -0.71 -10.69 4.44
N TYR A 24 -1.86 -10.72 5.08
CA TYR A 24 -3.13 -10.44 4.44
C TYR A 24 -3.93 -9.52 5.36
N TRP A 25 -4.55 -8.58 4.84
CA TRP A 25 -5.36 -7.54 5.47
C TRP A 25 -5.40 -7.59 7.01
N GLY A 26 -6.41 -7.02 7.61
CA GLY A 26 -6.57 -7.01 9.05
C GLY A 26 -8.04 -7.10 9.44
N SER A 27 -8.29 -7.11 10.74
CA SER A 27 -9.63 -7.11 11.29
C SER A 27 -10.16 -5.67 11.45
N ARG A 28 -11.46 -5.56 11.73
CA ARG A 28 -12.08 -4.26 12.03
C ARG A 28 -11.48 -3.64 13.30
N SER A 29 -11.23 -4.45 14.33
CA SER A 29 -10.64 -3.96 15.57
C SER A 29 -9.23 -3.43 15.35
N GLU A 30 -8.45 -4.09 14.51
CA GLU A 30 -7.12 -3.60 14.13
C GLU A 30 -7.20 -2.28 13.36
N LEU A 31 -8.17 -2.12 12.48
CA LEU A 31 -8.40 -0.85 11.78
C LEU A 31 -8.70 0.28 12.77
N ILE A 32 -9.54 0.02 13.77
CA ILE A 32 -9.87 1.00 14.80
C ILE A 32 -8.61 1.42 15.57
N GLU A 33 -7.76 0.46 15.92
CA GLU A 33 -6.50 0.74 16.60
C GLU A 33 -5.55 1.60 15.75
N ILE A 34 -5.44 1.28 14.46
CA ILE A 34 -4.58 2.03 13.53
C ILE A 34 -5.09 3.45 13.34
N LEU A 35 -6.40 3.63 13.23
CA LEU A 35 -6.99 4.97 13.12
C LEU A 35 -6.71 5.81 14.37
N GLU A 36 -6.72 5.20 15.54
CA GLU A 36 -6.38 5.89 16.78
C GLU A 36 -4.90 6.30 16.79
N LEU A 37 -4.00 5.44 16.34
CA LEU A 37 -2.59 5.77 16.22
C LEU A 37 -2.36 6.92 15.22
N ALA A 38 -3.09 6.91 14.11
CA ALA A 38 -3.02 7.97 13.12
C ALA A 38 -3.54 9.31 13.69
N ARG A 39 -4.63 9.26 14.47
CA ARG A 39 -5.17 10.45 15.13
C ARG A 39 -4.17 11.08 16.09
N ARG A 40 -3.34 10.27 16.74
CA ARG A 40 -2.27 10.73 17.63
C ARG A 40 -1.01 11.18 16.92
N GLY A 41 -0.97 11.07 15.60
CA GLY A 41 0.21 11.42 14.81
C GLY A 41 1.34 10.39 14.86
N GLN A 42 1.10 9.20 15.37
CA GLN A 42 2.12 8.14 15.47
C GLN A 42 2.28 7.36 14.17
N ILE A 43 1.31 7.44 13.28
CA ILE A 43 1.36 6.83 11.95
C ILE A 43 1.00 7.92 10.95
N LYS A 44 1.78 8.01 9.88
CA LYS A 44 1.53 8.95 8.78
C LYS A 44 1.54 8.20 7.46
N VAL A 45 0.50 8.40 6.66
CA VAL A 45 0.40 7.81 5.32
C VAL A 45 0.74 8.88 4.29
N GLU A 46 1.65 8.56 3.38
CA GLU A 46 1.92 9.41 2.23
C GLU A 46 0.78 9.28 1.23
N VAL A 47 0.18 10.39 0.86
CA VAL A 47 -0.99 10.42 -0.03
C VAL A 47 -0.79 11.46 -1.10
N GLU A 48 -1.07 11.09 -2.36
CA GLU A 48 -1.24 12.03 -3.47
C GLU A 48 -2.72 12.09 -3.82
N THR A 49 -3.29 13.29 -3.85
CA THR A 49 -4.71 13.48 -4.12
C THR A 49 -4.96 13.87 -5.58
N PHE A 50 -6.06 13.38 -6.12
CA PHE A 50 -6.49 13.64 -7.49
C PHE A 50 -7.97 13.98 -7.49
N SER A 51 -8.38 14.85 -8.40
CA SER A 51 -9.81 15.08 -8.64
C SER A 51 -10.43 13.89 -9.37
N LEU A 52 -11.76 13.84 -9.42
CA LEU A 52 -12.45 12.77 -10.14
C LEU A 52 -12.04 12.73 -11.63
N ASP A 53 -11.91 13.89 -12.25
CA ASP A 53 -11.50 13.99 -13.66
C ASP A 53 -10.09 13.49 -13.91
N GLU A 54 -9.24 13.49 -12.89
CA GLU A 54 -7.86 13.03 -12.98
C GLU A 54 -7.71 11.53 -12.67
N ALA A 55 -8.80 10.82 -12.37
CA ALA A 55 -8.71 9.40 -12.03
C ALA A 55 -7.98 8.56 -13.09
N PRO A 56 -8.23 8.72 -14.41
CA PRO A 56 -7.48 7.97 -15.41
C PRO A 56 -5.97 8.24 -15.36
N ARG A 57 -5.59 9.50 -15.09
CA ARG A 57 -4.19 9.87 -14.93
C ARG A 57 -3.58 9.21 -13.70
N ALA A 58 -4.33 9.16 -12.59
CA ALA A 58 -3.87 8.50 -11.38
C ALA A 58 -3.60 7.02 -11.60
N TYR A 59 -4.47 6.33 -12.33
CA TYR A 59 -4.25 4.92 -12.69
C TYR A 59 -3.01 4.75 -13.55
N GLN A 60 -2.79 5.63 -14.50
CA GLN A 60 -1.61 5.55 -15.37
C GLN A 60 -0.33 5.75 -14.55
N LEU A 61 -0.31 6.73 -13.67
CA LEU A 61 0.85 6.99 -12.80
C LEU A 61 1.11 5.82 -11.87
N LEU A 62 0.04 5.20 -11.34
CA LEU A 62 0.18 4.00 -10.51
C LEU A 62 0.79 2.85 -11.29
N HIS A 63 0.30 2.61 -12.51
CA HIS A 63 0.83 1.57 -13.40
C HIS A 63 2.31 1.80 -13.70
N ASP A 64 2.72 3.05 -13.89
CA ASP A 64 4.09 3.41 -14.22
C ASP A 64 5.00 3.48 -12.99
N GLY A 65 4.49 3.18 -11.80
CA GLY A 65 5.26 3.22 -10.57
C GLY A 65 5.65 4.63 -10.13
N LYS A 66 4.89 5.65 -10.51
CA LYS A 66 5.20 7.06 -10.25
C LYS A 66 4.39 7.67 -9.10
N ILE A 67 3.61 6.86 -8.40
CA ILE A 67 2.88 7.32 -7.21
C ILE A 67 3.73 7.05 -5.98
N ARG A 68 3.90 8.07 -5.15
CA ARG A 68 4.54 7.92 -3.84
C ARG A 68 3.44 7.70 -2.79
N GLY A 69 3.43 6.53 -2.16
CA GLY A 69 2.42 6.18 -1.18
C GLY A 69 1.11 5.76 -1.81
N ARG A 70 0.03 6.44 -1.45
CA ARG A 70 -1.32 6.12 -1.93
C ARG A 70 -1.84 7.23 -2.83
N ALA A 71 -2.42 6.84 -3.95
CA ALA A 71 -3.22 7.76 -4.76
C ALA A 71 -4.67 7.73 -4.24
N VAL A 72 -5.21 8.90 -3.95
CA VAL A 72 -6.58 9.05 -3.45
C VAL A 72 -7.35 9.98 -4.37
N VAL A 73 -8.47 9.51 -4.89
CA VAL A 73 -9.38 10.34 -5.68
C VAL A 73 -10.39 10.99 -4.74
N VAL A 74 -10.45 12.32 -4.78
CA VAL A 74 -11.35 13.11 -3.94
C VAL A 74 -12.41 13.75 -4.84
N PRO A 75 -13.61 13.13 -4.96
CA PRO A 75 -14.60 13.55 -5.96
C PRO A 75 -15.18 14.95 -5.74
N ASN A 76 -15.18 15.43 -4.50
CA ASN A 76 -15.81 16.70 -4.12
C ASN A 76 -14.78 17.77 -3.73
N ALA A 77 -13.55 17.60 -4.12
CA ALA A 77 -12.49 18.57 -3.84
C ALA A 77 -12.41 19.65 -4.92
#